data_1522b1a3e2754dac66529aee90be0f8c
#
_entry.id   1522b1a3e2754dac66529aee90be0f8c
#
_cell.length_a   1.000
_cell.length_b   1.000
_cell.length_c   1.000
_cell.angle_alpha   90.00
_cell.angle_beta   90.00
_cell.angle_gamma   90.00
#
_symmetry.space_group_name_H-M   'P 1'
#
loop_
_entity.id
_entity.type
_entity.pdbx_description
1 polymer ?
#
loop_
_entity_poly.entity_id
_entity_poly.type
_entity_poly.pdbx_seq_one_letter_code
_entity_poly.pdbx_strand_id
1 'polypeptide(L)'
;MKKIMFAMLAAVLMLTSCGYERVDAGYEGIKVNLYGDGKGVDDVSQVTGAVWYNPITTAVYEYPTFVQTVDYPPFSINAKDGSSFTVDPTISLKIVDGKSPEVFKKYRKDDIREVINTTLYNYVKNAFRIQLNGYTTDELVSKREEFELAIETKLSEELARENFQLEQMTSGLQYPNTLVQAIDAKNKAVQDALKIENEVKAVEANAKKAIAKAEGDAKALKIKGDAEAEYNRKIAASLSPLIVQQMMIDKWNGSLPTFTGSNGTMLDASKLLK
;
A
#
# COMPACT_ATOMS: atom_id res chain seq x y z
N MET A 1 36.74 -76.26 14.79
CA MET A 1 35.50 -75.60 15.16
C MET A 1 35.72 -74.12 15.59
N LYS A 2 36.58 -73.79 16.53
CA LYS A 2 36.84 -72.42 17.00
C LYS A 2 37.27 -71.43 15.88
N LYS A 3 38.11 -71.84 14.93
CA LYS A 3 38.57 -71.04 13.79
C LYS A 3 37.46 -70.69 12.78
N ILE A 4 36.54 -71.68 12.57
CA ILE A 4 35.38 -71.51 11.68
C ILE A 4 34.35 -70.60 12.34
N MET A 5 34.16 -70.72 13.66
CA MET A 5 33.26 -69.83 14.44
C MET A 5 33.79 -68.39 14.47
N PHE A 6 35.11 -68.17 14.56
CA PHE A 6 35.75 -66.87 14.50
C PHE A 6 35.65 -66.20 13.09
N ALA A 7 35.81 -67.06 12.04
CA ALA A 7 35.61 -66.59 10.66
C ALA A 7 34.14 -66.23 10.35
N MET A 8 33.20 -67.03 10.89
CA MET A 8 31.78 -66.70 10.79
C MET A 8 31.41 -65.40 11.56
N LEU A 9 31.95 -65.23 12.76
CA LEU A 9 31.73 -64.05 13.56
C LEU A 9 32.33 -62.79 12.87
N ALA A 10 33.53 -62.92 12.27
CA ALA A 10 34.15 -61.87 11.50
C ALA A 10 33.36 -61.51 10.21
N ALA A 11 32.82 -62.52 9.53
CA ALA A 11 31.95 -62.31 8.36
C ALA A 11 30.61 -61.65 8.72
N VAL A 12 30.03 -61.99 9.85
CA VAL A 12 28.81 -61.29 10.35
C VAL A 12 29.10 -59.85 10.74
N LEU A 13 30.24 -59.54 11.36
CA LEU A 13 30.67 -58.21 11.68
C LEU A 13 30.94 -57.37 10.43
N MET A 14 31.40 -57.95 9.33
CA MET A 14 31.58 -57.22 8.06
C MET A 14 30.25 -56.95 7.34
N LEU A 15 29.23 -57.77 7.55
CA LEU A 15 27.88 -57.57 6.96
C LEU A 15 27.08 -56.47 7.65
N THR A 16 27.43 -56.10 8.89
CA THR A 16 26.77 -54.97 9.64
C THR A 16 27.34 -53.62 9.35
N SER A 17 28.36 -53.52 8.50
CA SER A 17 29.05 -52.27 8.15
C SER A 17 28.36 -51.44 7.04
N CYS A 18 27.13 -51.81 6.61
CA CYS A 18 26.41 -51.11 5.58
C CYS A 18 25.42 -50.12 6.22
N GLY A 19 25.66 -48.83 6.05
CA GLY A 19 24.72 -47.79 6.45
C GLY A 19 23.58 -47.70 5.43
N TYR A 20 22.42 -47.36 5.91
CA TYR A 20 21.23 -47.06 5.11
C TYR A 20 20.72 -45.70 5.50
N GLU A 21 20.59 -44.82 4.51
CA GLU A 21 20.02 -43.49 4.67
C GLU A 21 18.83 -43.38 3.72
N ARG A 22 17.77 -42.71 4.18
CA ARG A 22 16.61 -42.44 3.35
C ARG A 22 16.49 -40.92 3.20
N VAL A 23 16.78 -40.43 2.00
CA VAL A 23 16.56 -39.03 1.65
C VAL A 23 15.06 -38.77 1.53
N ASP A 24 14.53 -37.95 2.40
CA ASP A 24 13.12 -37.62 2.43
C ASP A 24 12.69 -36.73 1.25
N ALA A 25 11.38 -36.70 0.96
CA ALA A 25 10.83 -35.86 -0.10
C ALA A 25 11.05 -34.36 0.24
N GLY A 26 11.55 -33.63 -0.72
CA GLY A 26 11.93 -32.20 -0.55
C GLY A 26 13.38 -31.99 -0.09
N TYR A 27 14.16 -33.09 -0.03
CA TYR A 27 15.60 -33.01 0.22
C TYR A 27 16.40 -33.65 -0.92
N GLU A 28 17.59 -33.09 -1.14
CA GLU A 28 18.60 -33.69 -1.97
C GLU A 28 19.70 -34.30 -1.10
N GLY A 29 19.98 -35.59 -1.28
CA GLY A 29 21.07 -36.27 -0.63
C GLY A 29 22.39 -35.95 -1.34
N ILE A 30 23.42 -35.71 -0.55
CA ILE A 30 24.77 -35.41 -1.00
C ILE A 30 25.69 -36.51 -0.49
N LYS A 31 26.12 -37.38 -1.39
CA LYS A 31 27.03 -38.47 -1.05
C LYS A 31 28.47 -38.02 -1.26
N VAL A 32 29.29 -38.16 -0.22
CA VAL A 32 30.68 -37.71 -0.20
C VAL A 32 31.60 -38.89 0.15
N ASN A 33 32.55 -39.19 -0.72
CA ASN A 33 33.55 -40.22 -0.42
C ASN A 33 34.70 -39.62 0.43
N LEU A 34 34.93 -40.23 1.59
CA LEU A 34 35.90 -39.74 2.57
C LEU A 34 37.32 -40.33 2.30
N TYR A 35 37.38 -41.45 1.59
CA TYR A 35 38.63 -42.17 1.31
C TYR A 35 38.66 -42.65 -0.15
N GLY A 36 39.85 -42.85 -0.71
CA GLY A 36 40.08 -43.31 -2.08
C GLY A 36 40.75 -42.22 -2.95
N ASP A 37 40.95 -42.50 -4.25
CA ASP A 37 41.59 -41.59 -5.20
C ASP A 37 40.76 -40.37 -5.53
N GLY A 38 39.42 -40.47 -5.41
CA GLY A 38 38.46 -39.37 -5.57
C GLY A 38 37.94 -38.81 -4.25
N LYS A 39 38.71 -38.84 -3.18
CA LYS A 39 38.28 -38.44 -1.83
C LYS A 39 37.98 -36.95 -1.72
N GLY A 40 36.98 -36.64 -0.96
CA GLY A 40 36.63 -35.28 -0.57
C GLY A 40 35.75 -34.54 -1.58
N VAL A 41 36.12 -33.30 -1.93
CA VAL A 41 35.24 -32.40 -2.68
C VAL A 41 35.04 -32.81 -4.14
N ASP A 42 35.97 -33.57 -4.73
CA ASP A 42 35.89 -33.92 -6.15
C ASP A 42 34.89 -35.07 -6.41
N ASP A 43 34.64 -35.91 -5.41
CA ASP A 43 33.72 -37.04 -5.51
C ASP A 43 32.47 -36.83 -4.65
N VAL A 44 31.70 -35.83 -5.04
CA VAL A 44 30.39 -35.51 -4.45
C VAL A 44 29.32 -35.75 -5.49
N SER A 45 28.39 -36.61 -5.18
CA SER A 45 27.28 -36.99 -6.06
C SER A 45 25.94 -36.72 -5.41
N GLN A 46 24.96 -36.32 -6.23
CA GLN A 46 23.56 -36.21 -5.82
C GLN A 46 22.95 -37.61 -5.74
N VAL A 47 22.23 -37.87 -4.66
CA VAL A 47 21.47 -39.09 -4.45
C VAL A 47 20.06 -38.79 -3.97
N THR A 48 19.12 -39.67 -4.28
CA THR A 48 17.71 -39.51 -3.91
C THR A 48 17.14 -40.84 -3.45
N GLY A 49 16.15 -40.83 -2.58
CA GLY A 49 15.49 -42.03 -2.08
C GLY A 49 16.36 -42.84 -1.11
N ALA A 50 16.33 -44.16 -1.23
CA ALA A 50 17.06 -45.06 -0.35
C ALA A 50 18.53 -45.21 -0.81
N VAL A 51 19.47 -44.86 0.04
CA VAL A 51 20.91 -44.87 -0.25
C VAL A 51 21.61 -45.86 0.69
N TRP A 52 22.29 -46.85 0.09
CA TRP A 52 23.15 -47.76 0.84
C TRP A 52 24.60 -47.26 0.72
N TYR A 53 25.28 -47.13 1.83
CA TYR A 53 26.65 -46.66 1.86
C TYR A 53 27.46 -47.31 3.00
N ASN A 54 28.77 -47.24 2.90
CA ASN A 54 29.63 -47.65 3.98
C ASN A 54 29.95 -46.42 4.86
N PRO A 55 29.46 -46.35 6.10
CA PRO A 55 29.62 -45.19 6.97
C PRO A 55 31.08 -44.87 7.35
N ILE A 56 32.01 -45.82 7.13
CA ILE A 56 33.44 -45.60 7.37
C ILE A 56 34.08 -44.82 6.20
N THR A 57 33.63 -45.07 4.97
CA THR A 57 34.26 -44.50 3.76
C THR A 57 33.44 -43.42 3.09
N THR A 58 32.19 -43.28 3.46
CA THR A 58 31.24 -42.38 2.79
C THR A 58 30.38 -41.70 3.84
N ALA A 59 30.08 -40.42 3.62
CA ALA A 59 29.08 -39.68 4.36
C ALA A 59 27.94 -39.23 3.42
N VAL A 60 26.74 -39.20 3.95
CA VAL A 60 25.55 -38.66 3.24
C VAL A 60 25.02 -37.50 4.04
N TYR A 61 24.82 -36.35 3.35
CA TYR A 61 24.21 -35.16 3.91
C TYR A 61 22.93 -34.85 3.18
N GLU A 62 21.99 -34.18 3.83
CA GLU A 62 20.70 -33.82 3.23
C GLU A 62 20.52 -32.31 3.24
N TYR A 63 20.27 -31.78 2.06
CA TYR A 63 19.95 -30.35 1.90
C TYR A 63 18.48 -30.19 1.45
N PRO A 64 17.70 -29.30 2.10
CA PRO A 64 16.35 -29.01 1.70
C PRO A 64 16.30 -28.26 0.38
N THR A 65 15.42 -28.69 -0.53
CA THR A 65 15.17 -28.03 -1.82
C THR A 65 13.90 -27.19 -1.81
N PHE A 66 13.12 -27.26 -0.73
CA PHE A 66 11.96 -26.41 -0.53
C PHE A 66 12.36 -25.00 -0.07
N VAL A 67 11.45 -24.05 -0.27
CA VAL A 67 11.65 -22.64 0.11
C VAL A 67 11.84 -22.53 1.62
N GLN A 68 12.91 -21.87 2.01
CA GLN A 68 13.22 -21.54 3.40
C GLN A 68 13.12 -20.03 3.57
N THR A 69 12.36 -19.60 4.58
CA THR A 69 12.25 -18.20 4.97
C THR A 69 13.15 -17.95 6.17
N VAL A 70 13.98 -16.93 6.05
CA VAL A 70 14.95 -16.52 7.07
C VAL A 70 14.73 -15.05 7.39
N ASP A 71 14.61 -14.80 8.67
CA ASP A 71 14.53 -13.47 9.25
C ASP A 71 15.92 -13.10 9.79
N TYR A 72 16.55 -12.12 9.15
CA TYR A 72 17.90 -11.72 9.52
C TYR A 72 17.86 -10.64 10.61
N PRO A 73 18.87 -10.62 11.49
CA PRO A 73 18.95 -9.58 12.51
C PRO A 73 19.05 -8.20 11.87
N PRO A 74 18.35 -7.20 12.43
CA PRO A 74 18.36 -5.84 11.90
C PRO A 74 19.77 -5.24 11.94
N PHE A 75 20.07 -4.41 10.94
CA PHE A 75 21.34 -3.69 10.85
C PHE A 75 21.12 -2.26 10.32
N SER A 76 22.05 -1.36 10.67
CA SER A 76 21.97 0.02 10.25
C SER A 76 22.91 0.29 9.08
N ILE A 77 22.44 1.05 8.09
CA ILE A 77 23.22 1.49 6.91
C ILE A 77 22.90 2.96 6.67
N ASN A 78 23.92 3.69 6.20
CA ASN A 78 23.75 5.09 5.85
C ASN A 78 23.36 5.24 4.35
N ALA A 79 22.41 6.14 4.08
CA ALA A 79 22.10 6.59 2.74
C ALA A 79 23.16 7.54 2.21
N LYS A 80 23.03 7.95 0.94
CA LYS A 80 23.96 8.85 0.26
C LYS A 80 24.15 10.21 0.95
N ASP A 81 23.12 10.70 1.61
CA ASP A 81 23.10 11.96 2.37
C ASP A 81 23.60 11.84 3.83
N GLY A 82 24.04 10.63 4.22
CA GLY A 82 24.50 10.34 5.57
C GLY A 82 23.43 9.98 6.59
N SER A 83 22.15 9.99 6.20
CA SER A 83 21.05 9.56 7.07
C SER A 83 21.15 8.07 7.36
N SER A 84 20.97 7.66 8.62
CA SER A 84 21.04 6.27 9.05
C SER A 84 19.68 5.61 8.99
N PHE A 85 19.59 4.50 8.26
CA PHE A 85 18.40 3.66 8.14
C PHE A 85 18.62 2.33 8.83
N THR A 86 17.58 1.81 9.45
CA THR A 86 17.58 0.44 9.98
C THR A 86 16.87 -0.47 8.97
N VAL A 87 17.52 -1.57 8.64
CA VAL A 87 17.01 -2.58 7.71
C VAL A 87 16.77 -3.87 8.48
N ASP A 88 15.60 -4.45 8.36
CA ASP A 88 15.17 -5.70 9.01
C ASP A 88 14.68 -6.68 7.94
N PRO A 89 15.60 -7.31 7.17
CA PRO A 89 15.24 -8.03 5.97
C PRO A 89 14.81 -9.46 6.27
N THR A 90 13.67 -9.84 5.71
CA THR A 90 13.20 -11.23 5.65
C THR A 90 13.30 -11.74 4.23
N ILE A 91 13.92 -12.89 4.02
CA ILE A 91 14.18 -13.47 2.70
C ILE A 91 13.69 -14.90 2.64
N SER A 92 12.99 -15.22 1.55
CA SER A 92 12.60 -16.57 1.19
C SER A 92 13.45 -17.02 0.01
N LEU A 93 14.17 -18.12 0.20
CA LEU A 93 15.09 -18.66 -0.80
C LEU A 93 15.08 -20.19 -0.80
N LYS A 94 15.56 -20.78 -1.88
CA LYS A 94 15.80 -22.22 -1.99
C LYS A 94 17.10 -22.49 -2.73
N ILE A 95 17.65 -23.68 -2.60
CA ILE A 95 18.74 -24.16 -3.46
C ILE A 95 18.17 -24.42 -4.85
N VAL A 96 18.91 -24.10 -5.88
CA VAL A 96 18.55 -24.45 -7.27
C VAL A 96 18.58 -25.97 -7.39
N ASP A 97 17.51 -26.55 -7.94
CA ASP A 97 17.37 -28.00 -8.08
C ASP A 97 18.59 -28.64 -8.74
N GLY A 98 19.12 -29.70 -8.15
CA GLY A 98 20.32 -30.41 -8.61
C GLY A 98 21.66 -29.72 -8.30
N LYS A 99 21.65 -28.57 -7.62
CA LYS A 99 22.87 -27.81 -7.31
C LYS A 99 23.39 -28.01 -5.88
N SER A 100 22.72 -28.80 -5.06
CA SER A 100 23.16 -29.09 -3.70
C SER A 100 24.61 -29.63 -3.60
N PRO A 101 25.10 -30.50 -4.52
CA PRO A 101 26.50 -30.93 -4.51
C PRO A 101 27.49 -29.78 -4.73
N GLU A 102 27.17 -28.81 -5.59
CA GLU A 102 28.03 -27.65 -5.86
C GLU A 102 28.07 -26.71 -4.65
N VAL A 103 26.91 -26.49 -3.99
CA VAL A 103 26.81 -25.74 -2.75
C VAL A 103 27.65 -26.40 -1.65
N PHE A 104 27.54 -27.72 -1.49
CA PHE A 104 28.34 -28.47 -0.52
C PHE A 104 29.84 -28.37 -0.83
N LYS A 105 30.27 -28.53 -2.09
CA LYS A 105 31.67 -28.37 -2.50
C LYS A 105 32.25 -27.02 -2.10
N LYS A 106 31.44 -25.96 -2.21
CA LYS A 106 31.87 -24.59 -1.93
C LYS A 106 31.93 -24.29 -0.43
N TYR A 107 30.89 -24.65 0.31
CA TYR A 107 30.75 -24.26 1.72
C TYR A 107 31.17 -25.30 2.72
N ARG A 108 31.11 -26.59 2.37
CA ARG A 108 31.48 -27.73 3.19
C ARG A 108 30.82 -27.75 4.57
N LYS A 109 29.54 -27.41 4.62
CA LYS A 109 28.76 -27.42 5.83
C LYS A 109 27.74 -28.56 5.80
N ASP A 110 27.59 -29.21 6.92
CA ASP A 110 26.63 -30.32 7.07
C ASP A 110 25.20 -29.80 7.05
N ASP A 111 24.94 -28.63 7.68
CA ASP A 111 23.65 -27.96 7.69
C ASP A 111 23.73 -26.68 6.83
N ILE A 112 22.93 -26.64 5.78
CA ILE A 112 22.84 -25.49 4.89
C ILE A 112 22.32 -24.24 5.60
N ARG A 113 21.56 -24.38 6.68
CA ARG A 113 21.05 -23.25 7.48
C ARG A 113 22.18 -22.41 8.05
N GLU A 114 23.31 -23.02 8.38
CA GLU A 114 24.47 -22.29 8.83
C GLU A 114 25.01 -21.37 7.72
N VAL A 115 25.07 -21.84 6.48
CA VAL A 115 25.48 -21.03 5.31
C VAL A 115 24.48 -19.88 5.09
N ILE A 116 23.20 -20.20 5.14
CA ILE A 116 22.13 -19.21 4.95
C ILE A 116 22.24 -18.11 6.02
N ASN A 117 22.35 -18.47 7.29
CA ASN A 117 22.35 -17.53 8.40
C ASN A 117 23.65 -16.72 8.54
N THR A 118 24.76 -17.20 8.01
CA THR A 118 26.06 -16.52 8.19
C THR A 118 26.57 -15.94 6.88
N THR A 119 26.79 -16.78 5.88
CA THR A 119 27.43 -16.37 4.63
C THR A 119 26.46 -15.55 3.77
N LEU A 120 25.23 -16.03 3.56
CA LEU A 120 24.26 -15.30 2.73
C LEU A 120 23.82 -14.00 3.40
N TYR A 121 23.80 -13.91 4.72
CA TYR A 121 23.59 -12.64 5.43
C TYR A 121 24.55 -11.53 5.00
N ASN A 122 25.82 -11.86 4.73
CA ASN A 122 26.79 -10.89 4.25
C ASN A 122 26.47 -10.40 2.83
N TYR A 123 25.96 -11.27 1.95
CA TYR A 123 25.49 -10.86 0.62
C TYR A 123 24.29 -9.92 0.73
N VAL A 124 23.34 -10.24 1.61
CA VAL A 124 22.19 -9.38 1.89
C VAL A 124 22.65 -8.00 2.36
N LYS A 125 23.50 -7.95 3.39
CA LYS A 125 24.05 -6.66 3.90
C LYS A 125 24.76 -5.87 2.81
N ASN A 126 25.53 -6.55 1.96
CA ASN A 126 26.27 -5.91 0.89
C ASN A 126 25.33 -5.34 -0.19
N ALA A 127 24.29 -6.08 -0.61
CA ALA A 127 23.28 -5.63 -1.56
C ALA A 127 22.57 -4.37 -1.05
N PHE A 128 22.10 -4.39 0.18
CA PHE A 128 21.48 -3.22 0.81
C PHE A 128 22.42 -2.04 0.91
N ARG A 129 23.68 -2.27 1.32
CA ARG A 129 24.68 -1.20 1.45
C ARG A 129 24.97 -0.52 0.11
N ILE A 130 25.13 -1.30 -0.96
CA ILE A 130 25.41 -0.75 -2.30
C ILE A 130 24.24 0.09 -2.78
N GLN A 131 23.02 -0.42 -2.63
CA GLN A 131 21.83 0.28 -3.11
C GLN A 131 21.52 1.52 -2.26
N LEU A 132 21.54 1.43 -0.93
CA LEU A 132 21.27 2.58 -0.04
C LEU A 132 22.26 3.73 -0.27
N ASN A 133 23.54 3.44 -0.48
CA ASN A 133 24.52 4.47 -0.80
C ASN A 133 24.29 5.19 -2.15
N GLY A 134 23.45 4.62 -3.03
CA GLY A 134 23.06 5.22 -4.30
C GLY A 134 21.92 6.24 -4.20
N TYR A 135 21.09 6.13 -3.16
CA TYR A 135 19.87 6.93 -3.00
C TYR A 135 19.99 7.94 -1.86
N THR A 136 19.39 9.10 -2.05
CA THR A 136 19.17 10.08 -0.97
C THR A 136 17.90 9.72 -0.18
N THR A 137 17.77 10.30 1.00
CA THR A 137 16.58 10.10 1.85
C THR A 137 15.27 10.44 1.13
N ASP A 138 15.22 11.56 0.39
CA ASP A 138 14.04 11.98 -0.37
C ASP A 138 13.72 11.01 -1.52
N GLU A 139 14.73 10.46 -2.17
CA GLU A 139 14.57 9.44 -3.21
C GLU A 139 14.05 8.13 -2.64
N LEU A 140 14.52 7.71 -1.46
CA LEU A 140 14.03 6.51 -0.77
C LEU A 140 12.55 6.60 -0.38
N VAL A 141 12.06 7.82 -0.06
CA VAL A 141 10.65 8.04 0.22
C VAL A 141 9.81 8.06 -1.05
N SER A 142 10.28 8.75 -2.09
CA SER A 142 9.52 8.97 -3.33
C SER A 142 9.60 7.82 -4.32
N LYS A 143 10.71 7.04 -4.32
CA LYS A 143 11.00 5.94 -5.25
C LYS A 143 11.26 4.62 -4.53
N ARG A 144 10.50 4.37 -3.47
CA ARG A 144 10.68 3.19 -2.63
C ARG A 144 10.59 1.88 -3.42
N GLU A 145 9.63 1.78 -4.32
CA GLU A 145 9.42 0.60 -5.15
C GLU A 145 10.61 0.33 -6.09
N GLU A 146 11.16 1.38 -6.72
CA GLU A 146 12.34 1.30 -7.57
C GLU A 146 13.57 0.81 -6.77
N PHE A 147 13.73 1.33 -5.56
CA PHE A 147 14.80 0.93 -4.64
C PHE A 147 14.67 -0.54 -4.22
N GLU A 148 13.48 -0.99 -3.80
CA GLU A 148 13.25 -2.38 -3.39
C GLU A 148 13.49 -3.35 -4.56
N LEU A 149 13.03 -3.02 -5.76
CA LEU A 149 13.28 -3.80 -6.98
C LEU A 149 14.78 -3.88 -7.33
N ALA A 150 15.51 -2.77 -7.16
CA ALA A 150 16.95 -2.74 -7.40
C ALA A 150 17.74 -3.65 -6.44
N ILE A 151 17.32 -3.70 -5.17
CA ILE A 151 17.92 -4.64 -4.18
C ILE A 151 17.57 -6.08 -4.55
N GLU A 152 16.30 -6.37 -4.83
CA GLU A 152 15.83 -7.71 -5.19
C GLU A 152 16.60 -8.24 -6.41
N THR A 153 16.72 -7.43 -7.45
CA THR A 153 17.47 -7.77 -8.66
C THR A 153 18.94 -8.07 -8.33
N LYS A 154 19.58 -7.18 -7.57
CA LYS A 154 20.98 -7.32 -7.20
C LYS A 154 21.22 -8.56 -6.35
N LEU A 155 20.35 -8.78 -5.36
CA LEU A 155 20.45 -9.93 -4.48
C LEU A 155 20.17 -11.24 -5.21
N SER A 156 19.18 -11.26 -6.11
CA SER A 156 18.86 -12.42 -6.95
C SER A 156 20.06 -12.82 -7.82
N GLU A 157 20.75 -11.85 -8.44
CA GLU A 157 21.97 -12.10 -9.22
C GLU A 157 23.11 -12.68 -8.36
N GLU A 158 23.32 -12.14 -7.16
CA GLU A 158 24.37 -12.60 -6.26
C GLU A 158 24.06 -14.01 -5.73
N LEU A 159 22.81 -14.28 -5.32
CA LEU A 159 22.38 -15.59 -4.84
C LEU A 159 22.40 -16.64 -5.95
N ALA A 160 22.05 -16.28 -7.19
CA ALA A 160 22.12 -17.20 -8.32
C ALA A 160 23.56 -17.69 -8.60
N ARG A 161 24.57 -16.83 -8.41
CA ARG A 161 25.98 -17.23 -8.51
C ARG A 161 26.43 -18.22 -7.42
N GLU A 162 25.68 -18.25 -6.33
CA GLU A 162 25.88 -19.13 -5.20
C GLU A 162 25.02 -20.40 -5.27
N ASN A 163 24.30 -20.61 -6.38
CA ASN A 163 23.33 -21.68 -6.61
C ASN A 163 22.10 -21.63 -5.68
N PHE A 164 21.73 -20.44 -5.26
CA PHE A 164 20.46 -20.19 -4.54
C PHE A 164 19.52 -19.37 -5.44
N GLN A 165 18.26 -19.65 -5.33
CA GLN A 165 17.18 -18.91 -5.98
C GLN A 165 16.43 -18.06 -4.94
N LEU A 166 16.36 -16.76 -5.17
CA LEU A 166 15.52 -15.86 -4.38
C LEU A 166 14.07 -16.00 -4.84
N GLU A 167 13.16 -16.31 -3.91
CA GLU A 167 11.73 -16.40 -4.18
C GLU A 167 10.99 -15.14 -3.76
N GLN A 168 11.35 -14.58 -2.61
CA GLN A 168 10.75 -13.36 -2.09
C GLN A 168 11.71 -12.64 -1.17
N MET A 169 11.64 -11.30 -1.18
CA MET A 169 12.37 -10.44 -0.26
C MET A 169 11.43 -9.39 0.33
N THR A 170 11.58 -9.13 1.62
CA THR A 170 10.99 -7.98 2.30
C THR A 170 12.12 -7.16 2.89
N SER A 171 12.18 -5.88 2.53
CA SER A 171 13.30 -5.01 2.93
C SER A 171 13.28 -4.64 4.42
N GLY A 172 12.10 -4.55 5.03
CA GLY A 172 11.96 -4.10 6.41
C GLY A 172 12.59 -2.73 6.67
N LEU A 173 12.65 -1.85 5.65
CA LEU A 173 13.31 -0.55 5.76
C LEU A 173 12.57 0.37 6.72
N GLN A 174 13.24 0.76 7.80
CA GLN A 174 12.74 1.67 8.83
C GLN A 174 13.43 3.02 8.70
N TYR A 175 12.60 4.07 8.63
CA TYR A 175 13.08 5.45 8.55
C TYR A 175 13.49 5.98 9.92
N PRO A 176 14.53 6.86 9.98
CA PRO A 176 14.88 7.54 11.22
C PRO A 176 13.70 8.35 11.78
N ASN A 177 13.50 8.34 13.08
CA ASN A 177 12.39 9.06 13.73
C ASN A 177 12.37 10.57 13.40
N THR A 178 13.53 11.18 13.24
CA THR A 178 13.65 12.59 12.85
C THR A 178 13.07 12.86 11.45
N LEU A 179 13.27 11.93 10.52
CA LEU A 179 12.71 12.03 9.18
C LEU A 179 11.20 11.81 9.19
N VAL A 180 10.72 10.82 9.94
CA VAL A 180 9.27 10.56 10.09
C VAL A 180 8.57 11.81 10.62
N GLN A 181 9.10 12.43 11.68
CA GLN A 181 8.57 13.68 12.23
C GLN A 181 8.58 14.84 11.21
N ALA A 182 9.64 14.97 10.42
CA ALA A 182 9.73 16.00 9.38
C ALA A 182 8.71 15.77 8.25
N ILE A 183 8.51 14.53 7.84
CA ILE A 183 7.49 14.15 6.83
C ILE A 183 6.09 14.44 7.38
N ASP A 184 5.81 14.04 8.61
CA ASP A 184 4.52 14.28 9.25
C ASP A 184 4.22 15.78 9.39
N ALA A 185 5.20 16.58 9.80
CA ALA A 185 5.07 18.03 9.86
C ALA A 185 4.81 18.65 8.49
N LYS A 186 5.53 18.22 7.45
CA LYS A 186 5.31 18.64 6.06
C LYS A 186 3.92 18.27 5.57
N ASN A 187 3.50 17.01 5.77
CA ASN A 187 2.19 16.54 5.35
C ASN A 187 1.06 17.31 6.05
N LYS A 188 1.22 17.58 7.34
CA LYS A 188 0.27 18.40 8.10
C LYS A 188 0.20 19.83 7.54
N ALA A 189 1.32 20.47 7.27
CA ALA A 189 1.35 21.82 6.67
C ALA A 189 0.67 21.86 5.29
N VAL A 190 0.88 20.83 4.46
CA VAL A 190 0.22 20.71 3.15
C VAL A 190 -1.30 20.51 3.32
N GLN A 191 -1.73 19.68 4.25
CA GLN A 191 -3.14 19.47 4.53
C GLN A 191 -3.82 20.72 5.06
N ASP A 192 -3.16 21.46 5.96
CA ASP A 192 -3.66 22.73 6.49
C ASP A 192 -3.78 23.79 5.38
N ALA A 193 -2.80 23.87 4.48
CA ALA A 193 -2.86 24.76 3.31
C ALA A 193 -4.02 24.42 2.36
N LEU A 194 -4.20 23.13 2.05
CA LEU A 194 -5.33 22.66 1.23
C LEU A 194 -6.69 22.90 1.89
N LYS A 195 -6.77 22.77 3.21
CA LYS A 195 -7.97 23.10 3.96
C LYS A 195 -8.33 24.56 3.85
N ILE A 196 -7.36 25.45 4.06
CA ILE A 196 -7.55 26.92 3.90
C ILE A 196 -7.97 27.25 2.47
N GLU A 197 -7.33 26.68 1.46
CA GLU A 197 -7.70 26.89 0.06
C GLU A 197 -9.15 26.47 -0.23
N ASN A 198 -9.57 25.32 0.30
CA ASN A 198 -10.95 24.84 0.15
C ASN A 198 -11.95 25.72 0.91
N GLU A 199 -11.60 26.22 2.09
CA GLU A 199 -12.42 27.17 2.84
C GLU A 199 -12.59 28.48 2.07
N VAL A 200 -11.53 29.03 1.49
CA VAL A 200 -11.60 30.23 0.63
C VAL A 200 -12.51 29.99 -0.57
N LYS A 201 -12.35 28.87 -1.29
CA LYS A 201 -13.21 28.50 -2.42
C LYS A 201 -14.68 28.37 -2.00
N ALA A 202 -14.95 27.79 -0.82
CA ALA A 202 -16.30 27.66 -0.29
C ALA A 202 -16.92 29.02 0.05
N VAL A 203 -16.16 29.94 0.66
CA VAL A 203 -16.61 31.32 0.94
C VAL A 203 -16.89 32.08 -0.34
N GLU A 204 -16.02 32.02 -1.34
CA GLU A 204 -16.24 32.62 -2.64
C GLU A 204 -17.49 32.07 -3.36
N ALA A 205 -17.67 30.76 -3.34
CA ALA A 205 -18.86 30.13 -3.92
C ALA A 205 -20.13 30.55 -3.23
N ASN A 206 -20.13 30.64 -1.89
CA ASN A 206 -21.27 31.13 -1.11
C ASN A 206 -21.57 32.61 -1.38
N ALA A 207 -20.54 33.47 -1.50
CA ALA A 207 -20.69 34.85 -1.87
C ALA A 207 -21.32 35.00 -3.27
N LYS A 208 -20.82 34.28 -4.27
CA LYS A 208 -21.40 34.25 -5.63
C LYS A 208 -22.85 33.77 -5.63
N LYS A 209 -23.18 32.74 -4.84
CA LYS A 209 -24.55 32.25 -4.68
C LYS A 209 -25.46 33.27 -4.05
N ALA A 210 -25.00 34.00 -3.03
CA ALA A 210 -25.76 35.07 -2.38
C ALA A 210 -26.04 36.23 -3.35
N ILE A 211 -25.03 36.65 -4.13
CA ILE A 211 -25.18 37.68 -5.16
C ILE A 211 -26.19 37.26 -6.22
N ALA A 212 -26.04 36.03 -6.78
CA ALA A 212 -26.96 35.53 -7.80
C ALA A 212 -28.39 35.42 -7.29
N LYS A 213 -28.56 35.04 -6.03
CA LYS A 213 -29.89 35.02 -5.38
C LYS A 213 -30.49 36.42 -5.27
N ALA A 214 -29.71 37.38 -4.76
CA ALA A 214 -30.17 38.76 -4.62
C ALA A 214 -30.54 39.38 -5.99
N GLU A 215 -29.75 39.15 -7.02
CA GLU A 215 -30.07 39.57 -8.40
C GLU A 215 -31.33 38.89 -8.94
N GLY A 216 -31.51 37.59 -8.67
CA GLY A 216 -32.72 36.86 -9.03
C GLY A 216 -33.96 37.42 -8.35
N ASP A 217 -33.88 37.66 -7.06
CA ASP A 217 -34.98 38.22 -6.25
C ASP A 217 -35.33 39.64 -6.73
N ALA A 218 -34.34 40.48 -7.02
CA ALA A 218 -34.54 41.81 -7.56
C ALA A 218 -35.21 41.81 -8.94
N LYS A 219 -34.79 40.90 -9.85
CA LYS A 219 -35.42 40.71 -11.16
C LYS A 219 -36.87 40.22 -11.03
N ALA A 220 -37.10 39.27 -10.14
CA ALA A 220 -38.46 38.74 -9.89
C ALA A 220 -39.41 39.85 -9.36
N LEU A 221 -38.89 40.66 -8.43
CA LEU A 221 -39.69 41.83 -7.90
C LEU A 221 -39.99 42.84 -8.99
N LYS A 222 -38.99 43.16 -9.84
CA LYS A 222 -39.17 44.08 -10.96
C LYS A 222 -40.19 43.54 -11.96
N ILE A 223 -40.09 42.30 -12.39
CA ILE A 223 -41.07 41.65 -13.32
C ILE A 223 -42.47 41.68 -12.73
N LYS A 224 -42.61 41.39 -11.45
CA LYS A 224 -43.89 41.45 -10.75
C LYS A 224 -44.46 42.87 -10.74
N GLY A 225 -43.63 43.86 -10.40
CA GLY A 225 -44.04 45.26 -10.42
C GLY A 225 -44.46 45.78 -11.82
N ASP A 226 -43.69 45.38 -12.85
CA ASP A 226 -43.98 45.74 -14.25
C ASP A 226 -45.31 45.08 -14.70
N ALA A 227 -45.55 43.82 -14.36
CA ALA A 227 -46.76 43.09 -14.65
C ALA A 227 -48.01 43.72 -13.93
N GLU A 228 -47.86 44.06 -12.65
CA GLU A 228 -48.92 44.74 -11.88
C GLU A 228 -49.23 46.12 -12.44
N ALA A 229 -48.20 46.89 -12.82
CA ALA A 229 -48.36 48.20 -13.46
C ALA A 229 -49.06 48.10 -14.82
N GLU A 230 -48.74 47.11 -15.65
CA GLU A 230 -49.40 46.87 -16.93
C GLU A 230 -50.82 46.39 -16.74
N TYR A 231 -51.09 45.50 -15.78
CA TYR A 231 -52.44 45.06 -15.41
C TYR A 231 -53.28 46.27 -14.98
N ASN A 232 -52.76 47.09 -14.06
CA ASN A 232 -53.51 48.28 -13.58
C ASN A 232 -53.75 49.30 -14.71
N ARG A 233 -52.79 49.47 -15.66
CA ARG A 233 -52.97 50.32 -16.83
C ARG A 233 -54.10 49.81 -17.74
N LYS A 234 -54.14 48.50 -18.00
CA LYS A 234 -55.21 47.86 -18.79
C LYS A 234 -56.58 48.00 -18.13
N ILE A 235 -56.65 47.82 -16.79
CA ILE A 235 -57.87 48.05 -16.03
C ILE A 235 -58.28 49.53 -16.13
N ALA A 236 -57.39 50.48 -15.88
CA ALA A 236 -57.69 51.91 -15.97
C ALA A 236 -58.20 52.33 -17.37
N ALA A 237 -57.60 51.73 -18.42
CA ALA A 237 -58.05 51.98 -19.81
C ALA A 237 -59.40 51.36 -20.15
N SER A 238 -59.78 50.27 -19.48
CA SER A 238 -61.09 49.58 -19.68
C SER A 238 -62.21 50.09 -18.82
N LEU A 239 -61.89 50.81 -17.73
CA LEU A 239 -62.91 51.37 -16.82
C LEU A 239 -63.54 52.62 -17.42
N SER A 240 -64.70 52.47 -18.07
CA SER A 240 -65.55 53.60 -18.38
C SER A 240 -66.34 54.03 -17.12
N PRO A 241 -66.79 55.32 -17.04
CA PRO A 241 -67.59 55.76 -15.91
C PRO A 241 -68.84 54.90 -15.62
N LEU A 242 -69.45 54.31 -16.66
CA LEU A 242 -70.56 53.40 -16.56
C LEU A 242 -70.21 52.04 -15.89
N ILE A 243 -69.06 51.50 -16.20
CA ILE A 243 -68.57 50.22 -15.60
C ILE A 243 -68.26 50.42 -14.12
N VAL A 244 -67.68 51.56 -13.74
CA VAL A 244 -67.39 51.93 -12.34
C VAL A 244 -68.70 52.06 -11.55
N GLN A 245 -69.74 52.69 -12.12
CA GLN A 245 -71.04 52.76 -11.52
C GLN A 245 -71.71 51.38 -11.34
N GLN A 246 -71.57 50.50 -12.33
CA GLN A 246 -72.13 49.15 -12.25
C GLN A 246 -71.43 48.32 -11.16
N MET A 247 -70.08 48.40 -11.08
CA MET A 247 -69.33 47.75 -10.01
C MET A 247 -69.65 48.30 -8.60
N MET A 248 -69.94 49.60 -8.49
CA MET A 248 -70.42 50.20 -7.24
C MET A 248 -71.79 49.63 -6.84
N ILE A 249 -72.67 49.49 -7.78
CA ILE A 249 -74.01 48.97 -7.56
C ILE A 249 -73.94 47.44 -7.14
N ASP A 250 -73.14 46.67 -7.86
CA ASP A 250 -72.96 45.20 -7.59
C ASP A 250 -72.31 44.91 -6.22
N LYS A 251 -71.46 45.80 -5.73
CA LYS A 251 -70.81 45.68 -4.41
C LYS A 251 -71.50 46.47 -3.31
N TRP A 252 -72.58 47.14 -3.61
CA TRP A 252 -73.29 47.94 -2.64
C TRP A 252 -74.12 47.06 -1.67
N ASN A 253 -73.81 47.21 -0.40
CA ASN A 253 -74.50 46.48 0.70
C ASN A 253 -75.78 47.10 1.14
N GLY A 254 -76.39 48.02 0.37
CA GLY A 254 -77.63 48.68 0.68
C GLY A 254 -77.61 49.85 1.67
N SER A 255 -76.40 50.17 2.19
CA SER A 255 -76.26 51.33 3.08
C SER A 255 -75.60 52.50 2.33
N LEU A 256 -76.06 53.70 2.50
CA LEU A 256 -75.44 54.88 1.92
C LEU A 256 -74.09 55.17 2.58
N PRO A 257 -73.01 55.32 1.82
CA PRO A 257 -71.68 55.62 2.39
C PRO A 257 -71.70 56.99 3.03
N THR A 258 -71.20 57.05 4.27
CA THR A 258 -71.02 58.30 5.00
C THR A 258 -69.63 58.85 4.70
N PHE A 259 -69.53 59.95 3.97
CA PHE A 259 -68.27 60.59 3.72
C PHE A 259 -67.97 61.67 4.76
N THR A 260 -66.88 61.58 5.45
CA THR A 260 -66.37 62.70 6.29
C THR A 260 -65.46 63.58 5.43
N GLY A 261 -65.88 64.78 5.13
CA GLY A 261 -65.04 65.74 4.46
C GLY A 261 -63.91 66.21 5.37
N SER A 262 -62.85 66.83 4.80
CA SER A 262 -61.66 67.28 5.52
C SER A 262 -61.88 68.32 6.61
N ASN A 263 -63.09 68.83 6.77
CA ASN A 263 -63.51 69.79 7.79
C ASN A 263 -64.54 69.19 8.81
N GLY A 264 -64.61 67.86 8.94
CA GLY A 264 -65.44 67.22 9.96
C GLY A 264 -66.97 67.32 9.74
N THR A 265 -67.41 67.82 8.62
CA THR A 265 -68.86 67.80 8.27
C THR A 265 -69.27 66.47 7.66
N MET A 266 -70.08 65.70 8.36
CA MET A 266 -70.68 64.50 7.81
C MET A 266 -71.73 64.90 6.80
N LEU A 267 -71.53 64.65 5.52
CA LEU A 267 -72.58 64.73 4.48
C LEU A 267 -73.29 63.41 4.41
N ASP A 268 -74.55 63.45 4.86
CA ASP A 268 -75.47 62.30 4.74
C ASP A 268 -76.06 62.29 3.31
N ALA A 269 -75.52 61.37 2.47
CA ALA A 269 -75.98 61.24 1.08
C ALA A 269 -77.43 60.87 0.92
N SER A 270 -78.15 60.48 1.98
CA SER A 270 -79.59 60.19 1.97
C SER A 270 -80.44 61.50 1.78
N LYS A 271 -79.81 62.65 2.01
CA LYS A 271 -80.47 63.98 1.82
C LYS A 271 -80.33 64.59 0.43
N LEU A 272 -79.48 63.95 -0.43
CA LEU A 272 -79.20 64.45 -1.81
C LEU A 272 -80.09 63.72 -2.87
N LEU A 273 -80.94 62.77 -2.47
CA LEU A 273 -81.85 62.00 -3.34
C LEU A 273 -83.30 62.38 -3.13
N LYS A 274 -83.58 63.65 -2.96
CA LYS A 274 -85.02 64.18 -3.08
C LYS A 274 -85.17 64.98 -4.35
#